data_1df068f3b017f9fcea8a58858f43e539
#
_entry.id   1df068f3b017f9fcea8a58858f43e539
#
_cell.length_a   1.000
_cell.length_b   1.000
_cell.length_c   1.000
_cell.angle_alpha   90.00
_cell.angle_beta   90.00
_cell.angle_gamma   90.00
#
_symmetry.space_group_name_H-M   'P 1'
#
loop_
_entity.id
_entity.type
_entity.pdbx_description
1 polymer ?
#
loop_
_entity_poly.entity_id
_entity_poly.type
_entity_poly.pdbx_seq_one_letter_code
_entity_poly.pdbx_strand_id
1 'polypeptide(L)'
;MTESWQKDGVVVALMQRFQTQRLPRAIELKKKVDKGEPLNDYDLQYLQQVDADSRQIAGILHRYPDLEPIVEKARGLYAEITRKAAENADEAS
;
A
#
# COMPACT_ATOMS: atom_id res chain seq x y z
N MET A 1 -26.29 -11.59 5.06
CA MET A 1 -25.82 -10.51 4.18
C MET A 1 -24.75 -9.72 4.90
N THR A 2 -23.58 -9.62 4.31
CA THR A 2 -22.50 -8.80 4.87
C THR A 2 -22.84 -7.32 4.69
N GLU A 3 -22.63 -6.52 5.72
CA GLU A 3 -22.82 -5.09 5.61
C GLU A 3 -21.83 -4.50 4.60
N SER A 4 -22.32 -3.55 3.81
CA SER A 4 -21.45 -2.86 2.86
C SER A 4 -20.57 -1.86 3.61
N TRP A 5 -19.26 -1.90 3.36
CA TRP A 5 -18.33 -0.94 3.95
C TRP A 5 -18.64 0.50 3.50
N GLN A 6 -19.35 0.67 2.37
CA GLN A 6 -19.70 1.99 1.85
C GLN A 6 -20.70 2.73 2.76
N LYS A 7 -21.32 2.04 3.70
CA LYS A 7 -22.22 2.66 4.68
C LYS A 7 -21.51 3.04 5.98
N ASP A 8 -20.25 2.62 6.13
CA ASP A 8 -19.45 2.93 7.31
C ASP A 8 -18.57 4.15 7.00
N GLY A 9 -18.94 5.32 7.55
CA GLY A 9 -18.25 6.57 7.24
C GLY A 9 -16.76 6.55 7.57
N VAL A 10 -16.35 5.85 8.62
CA VAL A 10 -14.94 5.74 9.01
C VAL A 10 -14.20 4.92 7.95
N VAL A 11 -14.77 3.79 7.53
CA VAL A 11 -14.16 2.93 6.52
C VAL A 11 -14.10 3.64 5.18
N VAL A 12 -15.18 4.35 4.79
CA VAL A 12 -15.20 5.11 3.55
C VAL A 12 -14.07 6.15 3.53
N ALA A 13 -13.88 6.89 4.61
CA ALA A 13 -12.82 7.90 4.69
C ALA A 13 -11.43 7.25 4.58
N LEU A 14 -11.23 6.12 5.26
CA LEU A 14 -9.98 5.37 5.20
C LEU A 14 -9.70 4.88 3.79
N MET A 15 -10.71 4.31 3.12
CA MET A 15 -10.57 3.78 1.77
C MET A 15 -10.32 4.88 0.74
N GLN A 16 -11.01 6.02 0.87
CA GLN A 16 -10.79 7.16 -0.01
C GLN A 16 -9.35 7.66 0.09
N ARG A 17 -8.86 7.84 1.32
CA ARG A 17 -7.48 8.26 1.53
C ARG A 17 -6.50 7.25 0.92
N PHE A 18 -6.74 5.97 1.16
CA PHE A 18 -5.87 4.91 0.65
C PHE A 18 -5.85 4.91 -0.88
N GLN A 19 -7.01 4.93 -1.52
CA GLN A 19 -7.12 4.84 -2.98
C GLN A 19 -6.65 6.11 -3.69
N THR A 20 -6.87 7.29 -3.10
CA THR A 20 -6.56 8.55 -3.77
C THR A 20 -5.17 9.08 -3.44
N GLN A 21 -4.62 8.73 -2.28
CA GLN A 21 -3.33 9.25 -1.83
C GLN A 21 -2.25 8.18 -1.76
N ARG A 22 -2.57 7.02 -1.15
CA ARG A 22 -1.54 5.99 -0.90
C ARG A 22 -1.21 5.16 -2.12
N LEU A 23 -2.23 4.59 -2.78
CA LEU A 23 -2.00 3.71 -3.92
C LEU A 23 -1.32 4.41 -5.11
N PRO A 24 -1.75 5.61 -5.53
CA PRO A 24 -1.08 6.28 -6.64
C PRO A 24 0.40 6.53 -6.38
N ARG A 25 0.74 6.92 -5.16
CA ARG A 25 2.13 7.16 -4.79
C ARG A 25 2.93 5.86 -4.74
N ALA A 26 2.31 4.78 -4.24
CA ALA A 26 2.96 3.46 -4.23
C ALA A 26 3.27 3.00 -5.66
N ILE A 27 2.36 3.24 -6.60
CA ILE A 27 2.59 2.91 -8.00
C ILE A 27 3.76 3.72 -8.57
N GLU A 28 3.87 5.01 -8.21
CA GLU A 28 5.02 5.83 -8.61
C GLU A 28 6.33 5.28 -8.06
N LEU A 29 6.32 4.83 -6.80
CA LEU A 29 7.50 4.21 -6.19
C LEU A 29 7.88 2.91 -6.89
N LYS A 30 6.88 2.12 -7.28
CA LYS A 30 7.13 0.90 -8.05
C LYS A 30 7.83 1.23 -9.37
N LYS A 31 7.36 2.24 -10.09
CA LYS A 31 7.98 2.68 -11.34
C LYS A 31 9.42 3.14 -11.11
N LYS A 32 9.67 3.83 -10.00
CA LYS A 32 11.00 4.30 -9.64
C LYS A 32 11.97 3.14 -9.45
N VAL A 33 11.58 2.14 -8.65
CA VAL A 33 12.45 0.98 -8.41
C VAL A 33 12.58 0.08 -9.63
N ASP A 34 11.56 0.02 -10.48
CA ASP A 34 11.64 -0.73 -11.74
C ASP A 34 12.65 -0.14 -12.70
N LYS A 35 12.93 1.16 -12.58
CA LYS A 35 13.98 1.83 -13.36
C LYS A 35 15.38 1.63 -12.77
N GLY A 36 15.50 0.94 -11.65
CA GLY A 36 16.76 0.71 -10.97
C GLY A 36 17.16 1.81 -10.00
N GLU A 37 16.28 2.79 -9.74
CA GLU A 37 16.58 3.89 -8.84
C GLU A 37 16.42 3.47 -7.38
N PRO A 38 17.28 3.98 -6.48
CA PRO A 38 17.14 3.71 -5.06
C PRO A 38 16.00 4.54 -4.44
N LEU A 39 15.48 4.06 -3.31
CA LEU A 39 14.50 4.81 -2.54
C LEU A 39 15.23 5.76 -1.58
N ASN A 40 14.72 6.97 -1.45
CA ASN A 40 15.24 7.94 -0.47
C ASN A 40 14.43 7.84 0.83
N ASP A 41 14.79 8.66 1.82
CA ASP A 41 14.16 8.62 3.14
C ASP A 41 12.68 8.97 3.08
N TYR A 42 12.28 9.89 2.21
CA TYR A 42 10.88 10.25 2.02
C TYR A 42 10.08 9.08 1.45
N ASP A 43 10.66 8.37 0.50
CA ASP A 43 10.04 7.20 -0.11
C ASP A 43 9.82 6.11 0.94
N LEU A 44 10.82 5.87 1.80
CA LEU A 44 10.75 4.86 2.86
C LEU A 44 9.68 5.22 3.89
N GLN A 45 9.59 6.48 4.28
CA GLN A 45 8.55 6.95 5.19
C GLN A 45 7.17 6.74 4.59
N TYR A 46 7.03 7.00 3.30
CA TYR A 46 5.77 6.83 2.59
C TYR A 46 5.36 5.36 2.55
N LEU A 47 6.32 4.46 2.31
CA LEU A 47 6.05 3.03 2.34
C LEU A 47 5.59 2.56 3.72
N GLN A 48 6.16 3.13 4.78
CA GLN A 48 5.70 2.83 6.14
C GLN A 48 4.24 3.25 6.35
N GLN A 49 3.84 4.38 5.78
CA GLN A 49 2.44 4.83 5.85
C GLN A 49 1.51 3.89 5.08
N VAL A 50 1.94 3.44 3.90
CA VAL A 50 1.17 2.47 3.11
C VAL A 50 0.99 1.17 3.89
N ASP A 51 2.07 0.67 4.51
CA ASP A 51 2.02 -0.54 5.31
C ASP A 51 1.08 -0.38 6.52
N ALA A 52 1.18 0.74 7.23
CA ALA A 52 0.32 1.01 8.38
C ALA A 52 -1.16 1.08 7.98
N ASP A 53 -1.46 1.77 6.87
CA ASP A 53 -2.83 1.87 6.38
C ASP A 53 -3.37 0.50 5.94
N SER A 54 -2.55 -0.32 5.28
CA SER A 54 -2.98 -1.65 4.84
C SER A 54 -3.23 -2.58 6.03
N ARG A 55 -2.45 -2.48 7.10
CA ARG A 55 -2.69 -3.24 8.33
C ARG A 55 -3.97 -2.81 9.01
N GLN A 56 -4.27 -1.52 8.98
CA GLN A 56 -5.52 -1.00 9.55
C GLN A 56 -6.72 -1.55 8.79
N ILE A 57 -6.65 -1.58 7.45
CA ILE A 57 -7.70 -2.16 6.63
C ILE A 57 -7.80 -3.67 6.88
N ALA A 58 -6.67 -4.36 7.00
CA ALA A 58 -6.65 -5.80 7.29
C ALA A 58 -7.36 -6.12 8.61
N GLY A 59 -7.26 -5.21 9.59
CA GLY A 59 -7.93 -5.38 10.89
C GLY A 59 -9.45 -5.36 10.82
N ILE A 60 -10.04 -4.84 9.76
CA ILE A 60 -11.49 -4.76 9.60
C ILE A 60 -12.02 -5.73 8.54
N LEU A 61 -11.17 -6.61 8.00
CA LEU A 61 -11.59 -7.59 6.98
C LEU A 61 -12.66 -8.54 7.49
N HIS A 62 -12.64 -8.87 8.80
CA HIS A 62 -13.64 -9.76 9.37
C HIS A 62 -15.07 -9.16 9.30
N ARG A 63 -15.17 -7.83 9.27
CA ARG A 63 -16.45 -7.13 9.12
C ARG A 63 -16.77 -6.87 7.66
N TYR A 64 -15.74 -6.62 6.84
CA TYR A 64 -15.90 -6.23 5.44
C TYR A 64 -14.96 -7.05 4.56
N PRO A 65 -15.27 -8.35 4.35
CA PRO A 65 -14.38 -9.22 3.56
C PRO A 65 -14.20 -8.77 2.12
N ASP A 66 -15.09 -7.93 1.61
CA ASP A 66 -14.99 -7.38 0.26
C ASP A 66 -13.73 -6.52 0.07
N LEU A 67 -13.10 -6.09 1.16
CA LEU A 67 -11.87 -5.29 1.11
C LEU A 67 -10.60 -6.14 0.92
N GLU A 68 -10.71 -7.46 1.00
CA GLU A 68 -9.56 -8.35 0.90
C GLU A 68 -8.74 -8.16 -0.38
N PRO A 69 -9.35 -8.04 -1.58
CA PRO A 69 -8.54 -7.82 -2.80
C PRO A 69 -7.72 -6.54 -2.75
N ILE A 70 -8.23 -5.50 -2.10
CA ILE A 70 -7.52 -4.23 -1.96
C ILE A 70 -6.30 -4.40 -1.04
N VAL A 71 -6.47 -5.11 0.07
CA VAL A 71 -5.38 -5.39 1.01
C VAL A 71 -4.30 -6.22 0.34
N GLU A 72 -4.69 -7.25 -0.42
CA GLU A 72 -3.74 -8.10 -1.13
C GLU A 72 -2.95 -7.31 -2.18
N LYS A 73 -3.62 -6.42 -2.91
CA LYS A 73 -2.96 -5.56 -3.88
C LYS A 73 -1.93 -4.65 -3.21
N ALA A 74 -2.30 -4.06 -2.07
CA ALA A 74 -1.39 -3.19 -1.31
C ALA A 74 -0.18 -3.96 -0.80
N ARG A 75 -0.40 -5.16 -0.26
CA ARG A 75 0.68 -6.01 0.23
C ARG A 75 1.62 -6.44 -0.90
N GLY A 76 1.04 -6.80 -2.05
CA GLY A 76 1.82 -7.17 -3.22
C GLY A 76 2.69 -6.04 -3.72
N LEU A 77 2.14 -4.83 -3.81
CA LEU A 77 2.90 -3.65 -4.19
C LEU A 77 4.02 -3.36 -3.20
N TYR A 78 3.71 -3.40 -1.92
CA TYR A 78 4.70 -3.14 -0.87
C TYR A 78 5.86 -4.14 -0.95
N ALA A 79 5.53 -5.43 -1.06
CA ALA A 79 6.55 -6.49 -1.14
C ALA A 79 7.41 -6.33 -2.39
N GLU A 80 6.81 -6.03 -3.52
CA GLU A 80 7.52 -5.87 -4.78
C GLU A 80 8.46 -4.66 -4.75
N ILE A 81 7.96 -3.53 -4.23
CA ILE A 81 8.76 -2.31 -4.12
C ILE A 81 9.95 -2.53 -3.19
N THR A 82 9.74 -3.12 -2.02
CA THR A 82 10.82 -3.34 -1.05
C THR A 82 11.84 -4.34 -1.57
N ARG A 83 11.41 -5.40 -2.24
CA ARG A 83 12.31 -6.39 -2.84
C ARG A 83 13.17 -5.74 -3.91
N LYS A 84 12.54 -4.99 -4.80
CA LYS A 84 13.25 -4.34 -5.90
C LYS A 84 14.20 -3.27 -5.40
N ALA A 85 13.80 -2.53 -4.37
CA ALA A 85 14.66 -1.51 -3.76
C ALA A 85 15.91 -2.15 -3.14
N ALA A 86 15.76 -3.31 -2.50
CA ALA A 86 16.90 -4.04 -1.93
C ALA A 86 17.86 -4.52 -3.03
N GLU A 87 17.31 -5.04 -4.14
CA GLU A 87 18.13 -5.46 -5.28
C GLU A 87 18.91 -4.27 -5.85
N ASN A 88 18.25 -3.12 -6.00
CA ASN A 88 18.89 -1.92 -6.55
C ASN A 88 20.00 -1.41 -5.63
N ALA A 89 19.81 -1.50 -4.33
CA ALA A 89 20.83 -1.10 -3.36
C ALA A 89 22.05 -2.01 -3.43
N ASP A 90 21.84 -3.32 -3.60
CA ASP A 90 22.94 -4.27 -3.75
C ASP A 90 23.72 -4.02 -5.04
N GLU A 91 23.04 -3.72 -6.14
CA GLU A 91 23.69 -3.43 -7.42
C GLU A 91 24.47 -2.12 -7.37
N ALA A 92 24.01 -1.14 -6.57
CA ALA A 92 24.65 0.17 -6.45
C ALA A 92 25.87 0.14 -5.53
N SER A 93 26.00 -0.87 -4.71
CA SER A 93 27.18 -1.04 -3.81
C SER A 93 28.30 -1.84 -4.48
#